data_c78924e21ea2b924d0b792c306266200
#
_entry.id   c78924e21ea2b924d0b792c306266200
#
_cell.length_a   1.000
_cell.length_b   1.000
_cell.length_c   1.000
_cell.angle_alpha   90.00
_cell.angle_beta   90.00
_cell.angle_gamma   90.00
#
_symmetry.space_group_name_H-M   'P 1'
#
loop_
_entity.id
_entity.type
_entity.pdbx_description
1 polymer ?
#
loop_
_entity_poly.entity_id
_entity_poly.type
_entity_poly.pdbx_seq_one_letter_code
_entity_poly.pdbx_strand_id
1 'polypeptide(L)'
;MKIGVLALQGAFAEHIKIFDSIGVDCFEIRQLSDINNDFDGLVLPGGESTVMGKLLHELNLFEPLKEKIENGLPVFGTCAGLLLLANDIQNDDRKHFATMPITVKRNAYGRQLGSFNAEAKFGEMGIIPMVFIRAPYIESAQKGTKVLSEVN
;
A
#
# COMPACT_ATOMS: atom_id res chain seq x y z
N MET A 1 -12.84 15.48 -2.77
CA MET A 1 -12.00 14.37 -2.27
C MET A 1 -10.58 14.68 -2.63
N LYS A 2 -9.70 14.69 -1.64
CA LYS A 2 -8.29 14.99 -1.79
C LYS A 2 -7.45 13.85 -1.23
N ILE A 3 -6.50 13.33 -2.00
CA ILE A 3 -5.70 12.15 -1.65
C ILE A 3 -4.24 12.53 -1.43
N GLY A 4 -3.70 12.17 -0.28
CA GLY A 4 -2.27 12.25 -0.02
C GLY A 4 -1.55 11.02 -0.58
N VAL A 5 -0.51 11.21 -1.37
CA VAL A 5 0.31 10.13 -1.92
C VAL A 5 1.70 10.19 -1.28
N LEU A 6 2.10 9.13 -0.58
CA LEU A 6 3.44 9.05 0.01
C LEU A 6 4.49 9.05 -1.10
N ALA A 7 5.30 10.09 -1.18
CA ALA A 7 6.23 10.35 -2.28
C ALA A 7 7.69 10.35 -1.83
N LEU A 8 8.07 9.38 -0.99
CA LEU A 8 9.42 9.22 -0.48
C LEU A 8 10.30 8.38 -1.41
N GLN A 9 9.70 7.31 -1.96
CA GLN A 9 10.38 6.37 -2.85
C GLN A 9 9.31 5.52 -3.58
N GLY A 10 9.61 5.05 -4.78
CA GLY A 10 8.76 4.11 -5.52
C GLY A 10 7.82 4.78 -6.52
N ALA A 11 6.72 4.09 -6.84
CA ALA A 11 5.80 4.40 -7.93
C ALA A 11 4.71 5.44 -7.57
N PHE A 12 5.07 6.50 -6.86
CA PHE A 12 4.09 7.52 -6.45
C PHE A 12 3.58 8.35 -7.63
N ALA A 13 4.43 8.64 -8.61
CA ALA A 13 4.05 9.42 -9.78
C ALA A 13 2.99 8.72 -10.64
N GLU A 14 3.05 7.39 -10.73
CA GLU A 14 2.06 6.57 -11.44
C GLU A 14 0.68 6.65 -10.79
N HIS A 15 0.63 6.60 -9.46
CA HIS A 15 -0.62 6.80 -8.71
C HIS A 15 -1.21 8.19 -8.95
N ILE A 16 -0.38 9.24 -8.85
CA ILE A 16 -0.80 10.62 -9.11
C ILE A 16 -1.40 10.76 -10.51
N LYS A 17 -0.71 10.24 -11.53
CA LYS A 17 -1.17 10.28 -12.92
C LYS A 17 -2.54 9.61 -13.10
N ILE A 18 -2.78 8.48 -12.41
CA ILE A 18 -4.07 7.80 -12.49
C ILE A 18 -5.15 8.65 -11.81
N PHE A 19 -4.90 9.19 -10.61
CA PHE A 19 -5.87 10.04 -9.93
C PHE A 19 -6.21 11.28 -10.76
N ASP A 20 -5.22 11.94 -11.34
CA ASP A 20 -5.43 13.08 -12.24
C ASP A 20 -6.33 12.70 -13.44
N SER A 21 -6.11 11.52 -14.01
CA SER A 21 -6.87 11.05 -15.17
C SER A 21 -8.36 10.80 -14.89
N ILE A 22 -8.70 10.55 -13.61
CA ILE A 22 -10.08 10.35 -13.14
C ILE A 22 -10.65 11.55 -12.38
N GLY A 23 -9.94 12.69 -12.40
CA GLY A 23 -10.39 13.94 -11.80
C GLY A 23 -10.38 13.96 -10.27
N VAL A 24 -9.52 13.15 -9.64
CA VAL A 24 -9.33 13.14 -8.19
C VAL A 24 -8.14 14.01 -7.82
N ASP A 25 -8.36 15.00 -6.98
CA ASP A 25 -7.31 15.89 -6.47
C ASP A 25 -6.35 15.10 -5.57
N CYS A 26 -5.05 15.22 -5.82
CA CYS A 26 -4.04 14.58 -5.02
C CYS A 26 -2.79 15.46 -4.83
N PHE A 27 -2.01 15.15 -3.81
CA PHE A 27 -0.76 15.84 -3.52
C PHE A 27 0.29 14.88 -2.95
N GLU A 28 1.54 15.24 -3.09
CA GLU A 28 2.66 14.46 -2.58
C GLU A 28 2.90 14.72 -1.10
N ILE A 29 3.14 13.66 -0.33
CA ILE A 29 3.63 13.71 1.05
C ILE A 29 5.11 13.36 1.04
N ARG A 30 5.96 14.36 1.26
CA ARG A 30 7.43 14.25 1.25
C ARG A 30 8.07 14.64 2.57
N GLN A 31 7.39 15.43 3.38
CA GLN A 31 7.90 15.99 4.63
C GLN A 31 6.75 16.19 5.63
N LEU A 32 7.12 16.41 6.88
CA LEU A 32 6.14 16.52 7.97
C LEU A 32 5.09 17.62 7.77
N SER A 33 5.47 18.77 7.18
CA SER A 33 4.52 19.86 6.92
C SER A 33 3.41 19.48 5.95
N ASP A 34 3.62 18.50 5.08
CA ASP A 34 2.64 18.11 4.06
C ASP A 34 1.42 17.43 4.68
N ILE A 35 1.60 16.73 5.82
CA ILE A 35 0.49 16.06 6.53
C ILE A 35 -0.40 17.00 7.35
N ASN A 36 -0.05 18.29 7.43
CA ASN A 36 -0.92 19.31 8.02
C ASN A 36 -2.06 19.72 7.08
N ASN A 37 -1.98 19.35 5.79
CA ASN A 37 -3.09 19.49 4.87
C ASN A 37 -4.21 18.53 5.26
N ASP A 38 -5.45 18.95 5.07
CA ASP A 38 -6.58 18.04 5.15
C ASP A 38 -6.63 17.16 3.91
N PHE A 39 -6.80 15.85 4.10
CA PHE A 39 -6.97 14.88 3.03
C PHE A 39 -7.87 13.72 3.47
N ASP A 40 -8.57 13.14 2.52
CA ASP A 40 -9.62 12.15 2.72
C ASP A 40 -9.12 10.70 2.64
N GLY A 41 -7.91 10.50 2.16
CA GLY A 41 -7.30 9.18 2.02
C GLY A 41 -5.79 9.25 1.75
N LEU A 42 -5.11 8.15 2.02
CA LEU A 42 -3.67 7.99 1.88
C LEU A 42 -3.34 6.88 0.89
N VAL A 43 -2.39 7.12 -0.01
CA VAL A 43 -1.80 6.09 -0.85
C VAL A 43 -0.37 5.80 -0.41
N LEU A 44 -0.10 4.52 -0.18
CA LEU A 44 1.24 3.97 0.05
C LEU A 44 1.65 3.22 -1.22
N PRO A 45 2.54 3.78 -2.04
CA PRO A 45 2.87 3.22 -3.35
C PRO A 45 3.74 1.96 -3.26
N GLY A 46 3.86 1.27 -4.38
CA GLY A 46 4.86 0.24 -4.58
C GLY A 46 6.28 0.81 -4.58
N GLY A 47 7.25 -0.01 -4.20
CA GLY A 47 8.66 0.37 -4.10
C GLY A 47 9.43 -0.60 -3.23
N GLU A 48 10.39 -0.10 -2.47
CA GLU A 48 11.18 -0.89 -1.52
C GLU A 48 10.75 -0.54 -0.08
N SER A 49 10.05 -1.47 0.59
CA SER A 49 9.42 -1.23 1.90
C SER A 49 10.41 -0.92 3.01
N THR A 50 11.62 -1.48 2.97
CA THR A 50 12.66 -1.20 3.98
C THR A 50 13.15 0.23 3.88
N VAL A 51 13.38 0.72 2.66
CA VAL A 51 13.78 2.11 2.41
C VAL A 51 12.65 3.07 2.79
N MET A 52 11.41 2.76 2.39
CA MET A 52 10.25 3.58 2.74
C MET A 52 10.06 3.66 4.26
N GLY A 53 10.17 2.53 4.97
CA GLY A 53 10.08 2.49 6.42
C GLY A 53 11.17 3.32 7.10
N LYS A 54 12.40 3.23 6.62
CA LYS A 54 13.51 4.05 7.11
C LYS A 54 13.24 5.55 6.91
N LEU A 55 12.86 5.96 5.70
CA LEU A 55 12.56 7.35 5.38
C LEU A 55 11.38 7.91 6.18
N LEU A 56 10.35 7.10 6.42
CA LEU A 56 9.21 7.49 7.28
C LEU A 56 9.69 7.91 8.69
N HIS A 57 10.63 7.16 9.28
CA HIS A 57 11.20 7.50 10.59
C HIS A 57 12.14 8.70 10.53
N GLU A 58 13.05 8.75 9.56
CA GLU A 58 14.02 9.84 9.40
C GLU A 58 13.35 11.20 9.18
N LEU A 59 12.21 11.22 8.48
CA LEU A 59 11.44 12.43 8.19
C LEU A 59 10.34 12.74 9.22
N ASN A 60 10.27 11.96 10.31
CA ASN A 60 9.27 12.07 11.36
C ASN A 60 7.81 11.93 10.86
N LEU A 61 7.60 11.21 9.76
CA LEU A 61 6.29 10.95 9.16
C LEU A 61 5.60 9.72 9.75
N PHE A 62 6.36 8.80 10.34
CA PHE A 62 5.85 7.50 10.76
C PHE A 62 4.73 7.61 11.79
N GLU A 63 4.98 8.22 12.94
CA GLU A 63 3.99 8.29 14.02
C GLU A 63 2.74 9.11 13.62
N PRO A 64 2.87 10.30 13.02
CA PRO A 64 1.69 11.06 12.63
C PRO A 64 0.83 10.39 11.55
N LEU A 65 1.44 9.68 10.59
CA LEU A 65 0.66 8.92 9.60
C LEU A 65 0.02 7.69 10.21
N LYS A 66 0.71 6.98 11.09
CA LYS A 66 0.16 5.84 11.84
C LYS A 66 -1.07 6.25 12.64
N GLU A 67 -0.97 7.33 13.39
CA GLU A 67 -2.09 7.88 14.18
C GLU A 67 -3.29 8.21 13.29
N LYS A 68 -3.06 8.85 12.13
CA LYS A 68 -4.15 9.14 11.18
C LYS A 68 -4.82 7.86 10.67
N ILE A 69 -4.04 6.83 10.36
CA ILE A 69 -4.55 5.52 9.90
C ILE A 69 -5.36 4.84 11.01
N GLU A 70 -4.84 4.80 12.22
CA GLU A 70 -5.52 4.21 13.38
C GLU A 70 -6.81 4.97 13.75
N ASN A 71 -6.86 6.27 13.49
CA ASN A 71 -8.06 7.11 13.65
C ASN A 71 -9.04 7.00 12.46
N GLY A 72 -8.81 6.08 11.53
CA GLY A 72 -9.77 5.74 10.47
C GLY A 72 -9.53 6.42 9.13
N LEU A 73 -8.38 7.05 8.88
CA LEU A 73 -8.03 7.53 7.55
C LEU A 73 -7.98 6.35 6.58
N PRO A 74 -8.78 6.35 5.49
CA PRO A 74 -8.71 5.32 4.46
C PRO A 74 -7.32 5.24 3.82
N VAL A 75 -6.81 4.02 3.66
CA VAL A 75 -5.46 3.81 3.07
C VAL A 75 -5.53 2.79 1.95
N PHE A 76 -4.85 3.10 0.86
CA PHE A 76 -4.62 2.18 -0.25
C PHE A 76 -3.13 1.87 -0.37
N GLY A 77 -2.76 0.61 -0.12
CA GLY A 77 -1.37 0.14 -0.19
C GLY A 77 -1.15 -0.82 -1.35
N THR A 78 -0.16 -0.54 -2.20
CA THR A 78 0.24 -1.41 -3.31
C THR A 78 1.65 -1.95 -3.11
N CYS A 79 1.87 -3.25 -3.33
CA CYS A 79 3.18 -3.90 -3.24
C CYS A 79 3.92 -3.58 -1.92
N ALA A 80 4.91 -2.68 -1.94
CA ALA A 80 5.61 -2.23 -0.73
C ALA A 80 4.66 -1.54 0.27
N GLY A 81 3.67 -0.80 -0.22
CA GLY A 81 2.64 -0.19 0.63
C GLY A 81 1.80 -1.23 1.39
N LEU A 82 1.52 -2.37 0.78
CA LEU A 82 0.89 -3.50 1.48
C LEU A 82 1.77 -4.03 2.63
N LEU A 83 3.08 -4.14 2.41
CA LEU A 83 4.03 -4.55 3.44
C LEU A 83 4.09 -3.56 4.60
N LEU A 84 3.95 -2.25 4.34
CA LEU A 84 3.90 -1.25 5.40
C LEU A 84 2.64 -1.39 6.29
N LEU A 85 1.54 -1.86 5.74
CA LEU A 85 0.27 -2.02 6.45
C LEU A 85 0.15 -3.36 7.20
N ALA A 86 0.81 -4.41 6.72
CA ALA A 86 0.68 -5.77 7.24
C ALA A 86 1.09 -5.87 8.72
N ASN A 87 0.28 -6.59 9.51
CA ASN A 87 0.63 -6.91 10.90
C ASN A 87 1.87 -7.80 10.99
N ASP A 88 1.99 -8.73 10.05
CA ASP A 88 3.09 -9.69 10.04
C ASP A 88 3.64 -9.88 8.62
N ILE A 89 4.96 -9.97 8.54
CA ILE A 89 5.69 -10.28 7.31
C ILE A 89 6.44 -11.58 7.54
N GLN A 90 6.18 -12.61 6.75
CA GLN A 90 6.78 -13.92 6.92
C GLN A 90 8.31 -13.86 6.80
N ASN A 91 9.01 -14.43 7.79
CA ASN A 91 10.48 -14.42 7.92
C ASN A 91 11.10 -13.01 8.00
N ASP A 92 10.36 -12.05 8.54
CA ASP A 92 10.84 -10.69 8.74
C ASP A 92 10.22 -10.12 10.03
N ASP A 93 11.03 -9.85 11.04
CA ASP A 93 10.57 -9.34 12.33
C ASP A 93 10.27 -7.83 12.31
N ARG A 94 10.57 -7.17 11.20
CA ARG A 94 10.31 -5.74 11.06
C ARG A 94 8.82 -5.48 10.96
N LYS A 95 8.36 -4.54 11.77
CA LYS A 95 7.01 -4.02 11.72
C LYS A 95 7.05 -2.56 11.29
N HIS A 96 6.18 -2.24 10.36
CA HIS A 96 5.95 -0.85 9.95
C HIS A 96 4.68 -0.32 10.63
N PHE A 97 3.71 0.18 9.90
CA PHE A 97 2.45 0.65 10.49
C PHE A 97 1.69 -0.46 11.21
N ALA A 98 1.69 -1.67 10.65
CA ALA A 98 1.05 -2.85 11.22
C ALA A 98 -0.42 -2.60 11.61
N THR A 99 -1.18 -2.00 10.72
CA THR A 99 -2.56 -1.59 10.96
C THR A 99 -3.59 -2.46 10.22
N MET A 100 -3.13 -3.41 9.40
CA MET A 100 -3.98 -4.33 8.66
C MET A 100 -3.76 -5.77 9.14
N PRO A 101 -4.83 -6.49 9.57
CA PRO A 101 -4.71 -7.84 10.14
C PRO A 101 -4.49 -8.91 9.05
N ILE A 102 -3.32 -8.88 8.44
CA ILE A 102 -2.86 -9.81 7.41
C ILE A 102 -1.43 -10.26 7.68
N THR A 103 -1.10 -11.47 7.23
CA THR A 103 0.27 -11.97 7.10
C THR A 103 0.67 -11.96 5.63
N VAL A 104 1.79 -11.36 5.33
CA VAL A 104 2.27 -11.18 3.95
C VAL A 104 3.59 -11.91 3.76
N LYS A 105 3.76 -12.57 2.63
CA LYS A 105 5.03 -13.17 2.20
C LYS A 105 5.70 -12.30 1.15
N ARG A 106 6.94 -11.90 1.43
CA ARG A 106 7.78 -11.17 0.48
C ARG A 106 8.27 -12.12 -0.62
N ASN A 107 8.47 -11.58 -1.83
CA ASN A 107 9.11 -12.28 -2.95
C ASN A 107 8.53 -13.68 -3.19
N ALA A 108 7.23 -13.83 -3.06
CA ALA A 108 6.55 -15.11 -3.09
C ALA A 108 6.68 -15.85 -4.43
N TYR A 109 6.92 -15.13 -5.52
CA TYR A 109 6.94 -15.65 -6.88
C TYR A 109 8.36 -15.97 -7.41
N GLY A 110 9.40 -16.03 -6.54
CA GLY A 110 10.75 -16.41 -6.94
C GLY A 110 11.51 -15.36 -7.76
N ARG A 111 12.72 -15.74 -8.20
CA ARG A 111 13.69 -14.78 -8.76
C ARG A 111 13.36 -14.18 -10.12
N GLN A 112 12.51 -14.77 -10.95
CA GLN A 112 12.45 -14.36 -12.36
C GLN A 112 11.13 -14.46 -13.10
N LEU A 113 10.23 -15.31 -12.74
CA LEU A 113 9.05 -15.63 -13.58
C LEU A 113 7.74 -15.14 -12.98
N GLY A 114 7.82 -14.29 -11.98
CA GLY A 114 6.70 -13.95 -11.17
C GLY A 114 5.80 -12.82 -11.68
N SER A 115 6.01 -12.33 -12.89
CA SER A 115 5.08 -11.38 -13.48
C SER A 115 4.05 -12.14 -14.32
N PHE A 116 2.78 -12.01 -13.96
CA PHE A 116 1.70 -12.60 -14.75
C PHE A 116 0.47 -11.68 -14.76
N ASN A 117 -0.34 -11.87 -15.79
CA ASN A 117 -1.64 -11.23 -15.90
C ASN A 117 -2.71 -12.27 -15.59
N ALA A 118 -3.72 -11.87 -14.84
CA ALA A 118 -4.89 -12.68 -14.55
C ALA A 118 -6.16 -11.83 -14.68
N GLU A 119 -7.26 -12.50 -14.88
CA GLU A 119 -8.59 -11.89 -14.76
C GLU A 119 -9.33 -12.62 -13.64
N ALA A 120 -9.85 -11.87 -12.70
CA ALA A 120 -10.60 -12.43 -11.58
C ALA A 120 -11.73 -11.52 -11.14
N LYS A 121 -12.71 -12.11 -10.48
CA LYS A 121 -13.81 -11.35 -9.87
C LYS A 121 -13.27 -10.50 -8.71
N PHE A 122 -13.66 -9.23 -8.68
CA PHE A 122 -13.30 -8.29 -7.64
C PHE A 122 -14.56 -7.79 -6.93
N GLY A 123 -14.89 -8.42 -5.81
CA GLY A 123 -16.10 -8.07 -5.05
C GLY A 123 -17.36 -8.05 -5.91
N GLU A 124 -18.08 -6.94 -5.86
CA GLU A 124 -19.29 -6.70 -6.67
C GLU A 124 -19.00 -5.99 -8.02
N MET A 125 -17.75 -5.62 -8.27
CA MET A 125 -17.37 -4.87 -9.49
C MET A 125 -17.28 -5.73 -10.74
N GLY A 126 -17.37 -7.06 -10.61
CA GLY A 126 -17.24 -7.99 -11.73
C GLY A 126 -15.80 -8.44 -11.97
N ILE A 127 -15.51 -8.88 -13.18
CA ILE A 127 -14.18 -9.37 -13.58
C ILE A 127 -13.32 -8.17 -13.96
N ILE A 128 -12.13 -8.09 -13.35
CA ILE A 128 -11.14 -7.04 -13.66
C ILE A 128 -9.80 -7.66 -14.04
N PRO A 129 -9.01 -7.00 -14.89
CA PRO A 129 -7.64 -7.40 -15.17
C PRO A 129 -6.75 -7.10 -13.95
N MET A 130 -5.88 -8.04 -13.62
CA MET A 130 -4.92 -7.94 -12.52
C MET A 130 -3.52 -8.22 -13.02
N VAL A 131 -2.58 -7.37 -12.66
CA VAL A 131 -1.17 -7.50 -13.01
C VAL A 131 -0.36 -7.75 -11.75
N PHE A 132 0.35 -8.86 -11.72
CA PHE A 132 1.23 -9.24 -10.61
C PHE A 132 2.69 -9.15 -11.06
N ILE A 133 3.46 -8.26 -10.45
CA ILE A 133 4.87 -8.03 -10.76
C ILE A 133 5.69 -8.24 -9.50
N ARG A 134 6.44 -9.35 -9.41
CA ARG A 134 7.30 -9.68 -8.24
C ARG A 134 6.65 -9.35 -6.90
N ALA A 135 5.35 -9.58 -6.84
CA ALA A 135 4.55 -9.06 -5.75
C ALA A 135 4.78 -9.83 -4.45
N PRO A 136 4.65 -9.16 -3.31
CA PRO A 136 4.27 -9.85 -2.10
C PRO A 136 2.88 -10.46 -2.29
N TYR A 137 2.59 -11.59 -1.63
CA TYR A 137 1.21 -12.07 -1.58
C TYR A 137 0.72 -12.17 -0.13
N ILE A 138 -0.59 -12.06 0.03
CA ILE A 138 -1.25 -12.22 1.33
C ILE A 138 -1.37 -13.72 1.59
N GLU A 139 -0.63 -14.23 2.58
CA GLU A 139 -0.65 -15.64 2.96
C GLU A 139 -1.87 -15.97 3.82
N SER A 140 -2.26 -15.06 4.69
CA SER A 140 -3.47 -15.19 5.49
C SER A 140 -4.10 -13.83 5.77
N ALA A 141 -5.44 -13.81 5.76
CA ALA A 141 -6.26 -12.69 6.17
C ALA A 141 -7.00 -13.08 7.47
N GLN A 142 -6.81 -12.30 8.52
CA GLN A 142 -7.41 -12.56 9.82
C GLN A 142 -8.85 -11.99 9.88
N LYS A 143 -9.55 -12.31 10.98
CA LYS A 143 -10.91 -11.85 11.20
C LYS A 143 -11.00 -10.31 11.11
N GLY A 144 -11.95 -9.83 10.34
CA GLY A 144 -12.15 -8.40 10.07
C GLY A 144 -11.63 -7.95 8.71
N THR A 145 -10.81 -8.77 8.03
CA THR A 145 -10.37 -8.50 6.67
C THR A 145 -11.35 -9.12 5.66
N LYS A 146 -11.80 -8.33 4.69
CA LYS A 146 -12.61 -8.81 3.57
C LYS A 146 -11.73 -9.06 2.35
N VAL A 147 -11.69 -10.31 1.88
CA VAL A 147 -11.04 -10.66 0.61
C VAL A 147 -11.99 -10.27 -0.52
N LEU A 148 -11.53 -9.41 -1.43
CA LEU A 148 -12.32 -8.94 -2.57
C LEU A 148 -12.02 -9.72 -3.85
N SER A 149 -10.82 -10.27 -3.95
CA SER A 149 -10.39 -11.10 -5.08
C SER A 149 -9.33 -12.10 -4.67
N GLU A 150 -9.33 -13.24 -5.34
CA GLU A 150 -8.33 -14.29 -5.19
C GLU A 150 -8.03 -14.90 -6.57
N VAL A 151 -6.74 -15.15 -6.82
CA VAL A 151 -6.25 -15.79 -8.04
C VAL A 151 -5.48 -17.03 -7.64
N ASN A 152 -5.87 -18.19 -8.20
CA ASN A 152 -5.22 -19.50 -7.99
C ASN A 152 -4.07 -19.74 -8.99
#